data_a1c6ae540219d3597b81ed9d516c2040
#
_entry.id   a1c6ae540219d3597b81ed9d516c2040
#
_cell.length_a   1.000
_cell.length_b   1.000
_cell.length_c   1.000
_cell.angle_alpha   90.00
_cell.angle_beta   90.00
_cell.angle_gamma   90.00
#
_symmetry.space_group_name_H-M   'P 1'
#
loop_
_entity.id
_entity.type
_entity.pdbx_description
1 polymer ?
#
loop_
_entity_poly.entity_id
_entity_poly.type
_entity_poly.pdbx_seq_one_letter_code
_entity_poly.pdbx_strand_id
1 'polypeptide(L)'
;MLFRSFGHIGEDALDNSMKKFGGFNHNDQTLRVLTFIEKRHPDFDGLNLTWESLEGIIKHNGILSDHLPYHLDNYSKLHNLNLNDQPYLESQIASISDDIAYNNHDVEDAIRANLISLDDIAELSFFEKIIIDLKDHYKDIPNKLLVYQV
;
A
#
# COMPACT_ATOMS: atom_id res chain seq x y z
N MET A 1 -8.80 -0.27 -4.20
CA MET A 1 -9.68 0.88 -4.44
C MET A 1 -10.40 1.37 -3.18
N LEU A 2 -10.97 0.51 -2.35
CA LEU A 2 -11.59 0.88 -1.06
C LEU A 2 -10.58 1.53 -0.08
N PHE A 3 -9.36 1.03 -0.02
CA PHE A 3 -8.32 1.52 0.90
C PHE A 3 -7.86 2.94 0.58
N ARG A 4 -7.70 3.28 -0.68
CA ARG A 4 -7.32 4.63 -1.10
C ARG A 4 -8.34 5.69 -0.69
N SER A 5 -9.63 5.34 -0.68
CA SER A 5 -10.72 6.32 -0.43
C SER A 5 -11.18 6.36 1.03
N PHE A 6 -11.02 5.26 1.78
CA PHE A 6 -11.59 5.11 3.13
C PHE A 6 -10.56 4.70 4.17
N GLY A 7 -9.35 4.32 3.78
CA GLY A 7 -8.25 3.95 4.67
C GLY A 7 -8.61 2.86 5.68
N HIS A 8 -7.97 2.89 6.84
CA HIS A 8 -8.23 1.94 7.93
C HIS A 8 -9.65 2.00 8.47
N ILE A 9 -10.30 3.17 8.47
CA ILE A 9 -11.72 3.30 8.88
C ILE A 9 -12.63 2.49 7.95
N GLY A 10 -12.33 2.47 6.65
CA GLY A 10 -13.06 1.65 5.69
C GLY A 10 -12.81 0.16 5.87
N GLU A 11 -11.59 -0.23 6.23
CA GLU A 11 -11.25 -1.61 6.57
C GLU A 11 -12.00 -2.06 7.82
N ASP A 12 -12.00 -1.27 8.90
CA ASP A 12 -12.73 -1.56 10.14
C ASP A 12 -14.23 -1.72 9.89
N ALA A 13 -14.82 -0.85 9.08
CA ALA A 13 -16.23 -0.94 8.71
C ALA A 13 -16.54 -2.22 7.92
N LEU A 14 -15.64 -2.61 7.00
CA LEU A 14 -15.76 -3.84 6.23
C LEU A 14 -15.57 -5.07 7.13
N ASP A 15 -14.55 -5.09 7.99
CA ASP A 15 -14.33 -6.15 8.96
C ASP A 15 -15.56 -6.36 9.86
N ASN A 16 -16.10 -5.27 10.43
CA ASN A 16 -17.30 -5.31 11.25
C ASN A 16 -18.51 -5.89 10.50
N SER A 17 -18.68 -5.52 9.24
CA SER A 17 -19.77 -6.02 8.38
C SER A 17 -19.60 -7.51 8.04
N MET A 18 -18.37 -7.97 7.95
CA MET A 18 -17.99 -9.33 7.57
C MET A 18 -17.79 -10.27 8.76
N LYS A 19 -17.91 -9.80 10.01
CA LYS A 19 -17.64 -10.61 11.24
C LYS A 19 -18.30 -11.98 11.24
N LYS A 20 -19.54 -12.07 10.81
CA LYS A 20 -20.28 -13.36 10.73
C LYS A 20 -19.72 -14.33 9.66
N PHE A 21 -18.86 -13.85 8.79
CA PHE A 21 -18.19 -14.63 7.74
C PHE A 21 -16.69 -14.82 7.99
N GLY A 22 -16.19 -14.42 9.16
CA GLY A 22 -14.77 -14.51 9.53
C GLY A 22 -14.01 -13.19 9.53
N GLY A 23 -14.70 -12.06 9.25
CA GLY A 23 -14.11 -10.75 9.22
C GLY A 23 -13.45 -10.41 7.89
N PHE A 24 -12.70 -9.30 7.87
CA PHE A 24 -11.90 -8.86 6.74
C PHE A 24 -10.55 -8.32 7.23
N ASN A 25 -9.48 -8.72 6.57
CA ASN A 25 -8.14 -8.18 6.77
C ASN A 25 -7.46 -8.05 5.40
N HIS A 26 -6.85 -6.90 5.11
CA HIS A 26 -6.27 -6.63 3.79
C HIS A 26 -5.07 -7.52 3.48
N ASN A 27 -4.21 -7.84 4.45
CA ASN A 27 -3.08 -8.75 4.26
C ASN A 27 -3.55 -10.16 3.93
N ASP A 28 -4.57 -10.65 4.64
CA ASP A 28 -5.19 -11.94 4.37
C ASP A 28 -5.78 -12.03 2.96
N GLN A 29 -6.50 -10.98 2.56
CA GLN A 29 -7.07 -10.90 1.22
C GLN A 29 -5.99 -10.77 0.15
N THR A 30 -4.93 -10.01 0.41
CA THR A 30 -3.79 -9.90 -0.51
C THR A 30 -3.12 -11.26 -0.71
N LEU A 31 -2.82 -11.97 0.38
CA LEU A 31 -2.28 -13.32 0.30
C LEU A 31 -3.18 -14.26 -0.52
N ARG A 32 -4.48 -14.22 -0.24
CA ARG A 32 -5.47 -15.02 -0.97
C ARG A 32 -5.49 -14.70 -2.46
N VAL A 33 -5.42 -13.43 -2.83
CA VAL A 33 -5.35 -13.01 -4.25
C VAL A 33 -4.08 -13.57 -4.90
N LEU A 34 -2.93 -13.36 -4.27
CA LEU A 34 -1.63 -13.71 -4.83
C LEU A 34 -1.38 -15.21 -4.92
N THR A 35 -1.94 -16.00 -4.00
CA THR A 35 -1.68 -17.44 -3.93
C THR A 35 -2.80 -18.30 -4.49
N PHE A 36 -3.99 -17.76 -4.69
CA PHE A 36 -5.16 -18.58 -5.05
C PHE A 36 -6.08 -17.96 -6.12
N ILE A 37 -6.47 -16.67 -5.99
CA ILE A 37 -7.50 -16.08 -6.86
C ILE A 37 -6.97 -15.74 -8.25
N GLU A 38 -5.76 -15.17 -8.32
CA GLU A 38 -5.12 -14.86 -9.61
C GLU A 38 -4.77 -16.15 -10.35
N LYS A 39 -5.40 -16.33 -11.51
CA LYS A 39 -5.21 -17.51 -12.36
C LYS A 39 -4.58 -17.09 -13.68
N ARG A 40 -3.27 -17.00 -13.68
CA ARG A 40 -2.47 -16.60 -14.85
C ARG A 40 -1.80 -17.78 -15.56
N HIS A 41 -1.77 -18.95 -14.92
CA HIS A 41 -1.15 -20.14 -15.46
C HIS A 41 -2.10 -21.35 -15.36
N PRO A 42 -2.10 -22.28 -16.34
CA PRO A 42 -2.99 -23.44 -16.32
C PRO A 42 -2.62 -24.48 -15.24
N ASP A 43 -1.35 -24.56 -14.85
CA ASP A 43 -0.85 -25.65 -13.99
C ASP A 43 -0.87 -25.31 -12.50
N PHE A 44 -1.08 -24.04 -12.12
CA PHE A 44 -1.13 -23.62 -10.71
C PHE A 44 -2.04 -22.42 -10.49
N ASP A 45 -2.55 -22.32 -9.27
CA ASP A 45 -3.28 -21.15 -8.80
C ASP A 45 -2.31 -20.06 -8.32
N GLY A 46 -2.78 -18.82 -8.31
CA GLY A 46 -1.98 -17.66 -7.88
C GLY A 46 -0.91 -17.25 -8.90
N LEU A 47 0.02 -16.42 -8.43
CA LEU A 47 1.11 -15.86 -9.25
C LEU A 47 2.43 -16.62 -9.12
N ASN A 48 2.49 -17.65 -8.30
CA ASN A 48 3.71 -18.44 -8.01
C ASN A 48 4.90 -17.55 -7.60
N LEU A 49 4.65 -16.61 -6.70
CA LEU A 49 5.67 -15.71 -6.18
C LEU A 49 6.69 -16.49 -5.32
N THR A 50 7.91 -15.96 -5.25
CA THR A 50 8.93 -16.52 -4.36
C THR A 50 8.53 -16.29 -2.89
N TRP A 51 9.19 -17.04 -1.99
CA TRP A 51 8.98 -16.93 -0.56
C TRP A 51 9.26 -15.50 -0.06
N GLU A 52 10.37 -14.90 -0.52
CA GLU A 52 10.80 -13.55 -0.15
C GLU A 52 9.77 -12.50 -0.59
N SER A 53 9.21 -12.64 -1.77
CA SER A 53 8.18 -11.73 -2.27
C SER A 53 6.89 -11.82 -1.43
N LEU A 54 6.46 -13.03 -1.08
CA LEU A 54 5.27 -13.23 -0.23
C LEU A 54 5.51 -12.73 1.20
N GLU A 55 6.65 -13.06 1.78
CA GLU A 55 7.04 -12.58 3.10
C GLU A 55 7.08 -11.05 3.12
N GLY A 56 7.72 -10.45 2.09
CA GLY A 56 7.83 -9.02 1.95
C GLY A 56 6.48 -8.31 1.90
N ILE A 57 5.55 -8.83 1.11
CA ILE A 57 4.21 -8.27 0.99
C ILE A 57 3.41 -8.42 2.30
N ILE A 58 3.47 -9.58 2.93
CA ILE A 58 2.65 -9.88 4.11
C ILE A 58 3.19 -9.17 5.37
N LYS A 59 4.51 -9.00 5.47
CA LYS A 59 5.15 -8.39 6.64
C LYS A 59 5.53 -6.91 6.43
N HIS A 60 5.04 -6.24 5.40
CA HIS A 60 5.36 -4.81 5.18
C HIS A 60 4.95 -3.91 6.36
N ASN A 61 3.96 -4.33 7.16
CA ASN A 61 3.56 -3.67 8.40
C ASN A 61 4.24 -4.24 9.67
N GLY A 62 5.25 -5.09 9.52
CA GLY A 62 6.03 -5.66 10.62
C GLY A 62 5.67 -7.07 11.00
N ILE A 63 6.01 -7.45 12.24
CA ILE A 63 5.81 -8.79 12.79
C ILE A 63 4.32 -9.08 12.98
N LEU A 64 3.91 -10.30 12.65
CA LEU A 64 2.54 -10.79 12.81
C LEU A 64 2.53 -11.90 13.87
N SER A 65 2.29 -11.54 15.13
CA SER A 65 2.35 -12.48 16.28
C SER A 65 1.00 -12.87 16.86
N ASP A 66 -0.03 -12.05 16.65
CA ASP A 66 -1.34 -12.24 17.28
C ASP A 66 -2.39 -12.65 16.25
N HIS A 67 -3.34 -13.44 16.68
CA HIS A 67 -4.53 -13.91 15.94
C HIS A 67 -4.47 -13.75 14.41
N LEU A 68 -3.80 -14.69 13.77
CA LEU A 68 -3.66 -14.68 12.31
C LEU A 68 -5.06 -14.83 11.64
N PRO A 69 -5.35 -14.04 10.62
CA PRO A 69 -6.53 -14.23 9.80
C PRO A 69 -6.55 -15.61 9.12
N TYR A 70 -7.71 -16.05 8.69
CA TYR A 70 -7.96 -17.43 8.27
C TYR A 70 -7.04 -17.94 7.15
N HIS A 71 -6.87 -17.19 6.08
CA HIS A 71 -6.04 -17.64 4.94
C HIS A 71 -4.56 -17.60 5.29
N LEU A 72 -4.11 -16.58 6.01
CA LEU A 72 -2.74 -16.43 6.45
C LEU A 72 -2.33 -17.55 7.42
N ASP A 73 -3.21 -17.88 8.39
CA ASP A 73 -2.98 -18.99 9.32
C ASP A 73 -2.86 -20.34 8.58
N ASN A 74 -3.77 -20.63 7.65
CA ASN A 74 -3.73 -21.86 6.88
C ASN A 74 -2.53 -21.93 5.93
N TYR A 75 -2.19 -20.84 5.27
CA TYR A 75 -1.03 -20.78 4.37
C TYR A 75 0.28 -20.97 5.14
N SER A 76 0.42 -20.33 6.30
CA SER A 76 1.64 -20.43 7.14
C SER A 76 1.90 -21.82 7.69
N LYS A 77 0.87 -22.65 7.85
CA LYS A 77 1.01 -24.06 8.25
C LYS A 77 1.64 -24.91 7.16
N LEU A 78 1.46 -24.54 5.89
CA LEU A 78 1.99 -25.25 4.73
C LEU A 78 3.32 -24.63 4.25
N HIS A 79 3.42 -23.32 4.33
CA HIS A 79 4.52 -22.52 3.83
C HIS A 79 4.91 -21.50 4.91
N ASN A 80 5.85 -21.87 5.77
CA ASN A 80 6.27 -21.00 6.88
C ASN A 80 6.87 -19.68 6.35
N LEU A 81 6.16 -18.56 6.58
CA LEU A 81 6.61 -17.21 6.23
C LEU A 81 7.37 -16.52 7.36
N ASN A 82 7.77 -17.24 8.42
CA ASN A 82 8.48 -16.69 9.58
C ASN A 82 7.81 -15.44 10.17
N LEU A 83 6.48 -15.51 10.34
CA LEU A 83 5.65 -14.34 10.68
C LEU A 83 6.05 -13.68 12.01
N ASN A 84 6.66 -14.44 12.94
CA ASN A 84 7.09 -13.96 14.26
C ASN A 84 8.52 -13.36 14.25
N ASP A 85 9.25 -13.51 13.15
CA ASP A 85 10.61 -12.99 13.02
C ASP A 85 10.60 -11.57 12.46
N GLN A 86 11.73 -10.87 12.59
CA GLN A 86 11.89 -9.55 11.97
C GLN A 86 11.72 -9.63 10.45
N PRO A 87 11.08 -8.61 9.84
CA PRO A 87 10.91 -8.54 8.39
C PRO A 87 12.24 -8.56 7.65
N TYR A 88 12.32 -9.32 6.58
CA TYR A 88 13.47 -9.31 5.66
C TYR A 88 13.55 -8.01 4.86
N LEU A 89 14.61 -7.86 4.08
CA LEU A 89 14.91 -6.61 3.36
C LEU A 89 13.79 -6.24 2.36
N GLU A 90 13.23 -7.21 1.68
CA GLU A 90 12.12 -7.05 0.75
C GLU A 90 10.89 -6.44 1.43
N SER A 91 10.60 -6.89 2.63
CA SER A 91 9.50 -6.36 3.46
C SER A 91 9.75 -4.91 3.88
N GLN A 92 10.99 -4.58 4.24
CA GLN A 92 11.38 -3.22 4.61
C GLN A 92 11.27 -2.26 3.41
N ILE A 93 11.67 -2.73 2.22
CA ILE A 93 11.52 -1.96 0.98
C ILE A 93 10.03 -1.77 0.66
N ALA A 94 9.21 -2.81 0.80
CA ALA A 94 7.77 -2.73 0.58
C ALA A 94 7.12 -1.71 1.54
N SER A 95 7.49 -1.73 2.82
CA SER A 95 7.01 -0.78 3.83
C SER A 95 7.34 0.68 3.45
N ILE A 96 8.60 0.96 3.13
CA ILE A 96 9.02 2.31 2.73
C ILE A 96 8.31 2.76 1.44
N SER A 97 8.12 1.85 0.50
CA SER A 97 7.42 2.14 -0.76
C SER A 97 5.95 2.47 -0.54
N ASP A 98 5.30 1.78 0.39
CA ASP A 98 3.92 2.03 0.78
C ASP A 98 3.79 3.39 1.47
N ASP A 99 4.68 3.73 2.40
CA ASP A 99 4.74 5.03 3.06
C ASP A 99 4.92 6.18 2.04
N ILE A 100 5.82 6.02 1.07
CA ILE A 100 6.02 7.01 0.00
C ILE A 100 4.75 7.17 -0.83
N ALA A 101 4.14 6.07 -1.24
CA ALA A 101 2.90 6.09 -2.03
C ALA A 101 1.74 6.74 -1.26
N TYR A 102 1.62 6.44 0.03
CA TYR A 102 0.60 7.00 0.90
C TYR A 102 0.75 8.52 1.04
N ASN A 103 1.95 8.97 1.39
CA ASN A 103 2.24 10.40 1.54
C ASN A 103 1.98 11.18 0.25
N ASN A 104 2.37 10.65 -0.90
CA ASN A 104 2.13 11.28 -2.20
C ASN A 104 0.62 11.38 -2.51
N HIS A 105 -0.15 10.33 -2.22
CA HIS A 105 -1.61 10.36 -2.41
C HIS A 105 -2.31 11.33 -1.46
N ASP A 106 -1.88 11.43 -0.21
CA ASP A 106 -2.46 12.37 0.76
C ASP A 106 -2.21 13.82 0.35
N VAL A 107 -1.01 14.13 -0.14
CA VAL A 107 -0.68 15.47 -0.68
C VAL A 107 -1.53 15.77 -1.93
N GLU A 108 -1.64 14.83 -2.87
CA GLU A 108 -2.47 14.97 -4.08
C GLU A 108 -3.93 15.22 -3.72
N ASP A 109 -4.48 14.44 -2.79
CA ASP A 109 -5.87 14.56 -2.36
C ASP A 109 -6.10 15.88 -1.61
N ALA A 110 -5.16 16.34 -0.79
CA ALA A 110 -5.24 17.63 -0.10
C ALA A 110 -5.26 18.82 -1.10
N ILE A 111 -4.42 18.76 -2.15
CA ILE A 111 -4.43 19.79 -3.21
C ILE A 111 -5.73 19.73 -4.00
N ARG A 112 -6.23 18.55 -4.35
CA ARG A 112 -7.51 18.40 -5.06
C ARG A 112 -8.70 18.89 -4.25
N ALA A 113 -8.65 18.72 -2.92
CA ALA A 113 -9.65 19.23 -2.00
C ALA A 113 -9.52 20.73 -1.70
N ASN A 114 -8.51 21.41 -2.26
CA ASN A 114 -8.15 22.80 -1.99
C ASN A 114 -7.85 23.06 -0.50
N LEU A 115 -7.32 22.09 0.22
CA LEU A 115 -6.87 22.23 1.61
C LEU A 115 -5.46 22.85 1.68
N ILE A 116 -4.63 22.53 0.69
CA ILE A 116 -3.29 23.09 0.50
C ILE A 116 -3.11 23.45 -0.99
N SER A 117 -2.16 24.34 -1.26
CA SER A 117 -1.75 24.73 -2.63
C SER A 117 -0.31 24.27 -2.92
N LEU A 118 0.07 24.28 -4.21
CA LEU A 118 1.47 24.07 -4.59
C LEU A 118 2.40 25.15 -4.03
N ASP A 119 1.90 26.37 -3.81
CA ASP A 119 2.69 27.44 -3.24
C ASP A 119 2.98 27.19 -1.74
N ASP A 120 2.01 26.62 -1.01
CA ASP A 120 2.24 26.18 0.38
C ASP A 120 3.32 25.08 0.45
N ILE A 121 3.32 24.14 -0.51
CA ILE A 121 4.36 23.10 -0.60
C ILE A 121 5.72 23.71 -0.96
N ALA A 122 5.74 24.74 -1.81
CA ALA A 122 6.97 25.44 -2.21
C ALA A 122 7.65 26.19 -1.04
N GLU A 123 6.94 26.48 0.04
CA GLU A 123 7.52 27.03 1.28
C GLU A 123 8.44 26.01 2.00
N LEU A 124 8.27 24.72 1.73
CA LEU A 124 9.15 23.69 2.27
C LEU A 124 10.45 23.66 1.44
N SER A 125 11.58 23.89 2.10
CA SER A 125 12.89 24.05 1.45
C SER A 125 13.29 22.87 0.52
N PHE A 126 12.79 21.67 0.80
CA PHE A 126 13.03 20.49 -0.03
C PHE A 126 12.31 20.59 -1.38
N PHE A 127 11.08 21.11 -1.41
CA PHE A 127 10.26 21.20 -2.62
C PHE A 127 10.45 22.49 -3.40
N GLU A 128 10.94 23.56 -2.75
CA GLU A 128 11.12 24.89 -3.37
C GLU A 128 11.82 24.82 -4.72
N LYS A 129 13.00 24.21 -4.75
CA LYS A 129 13.80 24.11 -5.97
C LYS A 129 13.11 23.26 -7.05
N ILE A 130 12.51 22.14 -6.65
CA ILE A 130 11.79 21.23 -7.57
C ILE A 130 10.65 21.97 -8.24
N ILE A 131 9.84 22.69 -7.47
CA ILE A 131 8.68 23.43 -7.98
C ILE A 131 9.12 24.59 -8.89
N ILE A 132 10.19 25.30 -8.54
CA ILE A 132 10.76 26.36 -9.41
C ILE A 132 11.22 25.77 -10.73
N ASP A 133 12.03 24.72 -10.71
CA ASP A 133 12.54 24.06 -11.91
C ASP A 133 11.40 23.54 -12.80
N LEU A 134 10.34 22.98 -12.20
CA LEU A 134 9.16 22.51 -12.93
C LEU A 134 8.35 23.68 -13.55
N LYS A 135 8.14 24.77 -12.82
CA LYS A 135 7.45 25.96 -13.33
C LYS A 135 8.24 26.62 -14.49
N ASP A 136 9.57 26.61 -14.43
CA ASP A 136 10.40 27.11 -15.50
C ASP A 136 10.40 26.22 -16.73
N HIS A 137 10.35 24.91 -16.53
CA HIS A 137 10.31 23.93 -17.62
C HIS A 137 8.94 23.91 -18.33
N TYR A 138 7.85 23.97 -17.55
CA TYR A 138 6.48 23.87 -18.01
C TYR A 138 5.73 25.21 -17.87
N LYS A 139 6.10 26.23 -18.62
CA LYS A 139 5.63 27.62 -18.48
C LYS A 139 4.11 27.82 -18.51
N ASP A 140 3.38 26.91 -19.16
CA ASP A 140 1.92 27.04 -19.37
C ASP A 140 1.14 25.83 -18.82
N ILE A 141 1.74 24.98 -17.96
CA ILE A 141 1.02 23.83 -17.43
C ILE A 141 0.07 24.25 -16.29
N PRO A 142 -1.16 23.77 -16.29
CA PRO A 142 -2.06 24.00 -15.15
C PRO A 142 -1.50 23.39 -13.85
N ASN A 143 -1.59 24.10 -12.73
CA ASN A 143 -1.10 23.61 -11.42
C ASN A 143 -1.57 22.21 -11.06
N LYS A 144 -2.82 21.85 -11.44
CA LYS A 144 -3.36 20.49 -11.22
C LYS A 144 -2.59 19.37 -11.94
N LEU A 145 -1.86 19.69 -13.02
CA LEU A 145 -1.00 18.73 -13.72
C LEU A 145 0.43 18.78 -13.22
N LEU A 146 0.85 19.93 -12.67
CA LEU A 146 2.16 20.09 -12.07
C LEU A 146 2.33 19.20 -10.81
N VAL A 147 1.24 18.99 -10.07
CA VAL A 147 1.21 18.10 -8.89
C VAL A 147 1.72 16.68 -9.20
N TYR A 148 1.49 16.18 -10.39
CA TYR A 148 1.98 14.84 -10.79
C TYR A 148 3.46 14.80 -11.17
N GLN A 149 4.13 15.94 -11.18
CA GLN A 149 5.56 16.06 -11.53
C GLN A 149 6.43 16.36 -10.30
N VAL A 150 5.82 16.71 -9.18
CA VAL A 150 6.47 16.92 -7.88
C VAL A 150 6.59 15.61 -7.14
#